data_fc282ec28b7339d8f144000abb4ddba8
#
_entry.id   fc282ec28b7339d8f144000abb4ddba8
#
_cell.length_a   1.000
_cell.length_b   1.000
_cell.length_c   1.000
_cell.angle_alpha   90.00
_cell.angle_beta   90.00
_cell.angle_gamma   90.00
#
_symmetry.space_group_name_H-M   'P 1'
#
loop_
_entity.id
_entity.type
_entity.pdbx_description
1 polymer ?
#
loop_
_entity_poly.entity_id
_entity_poly.type
_entity_poly.pdbx_seq_one_letter_code
_entity_poly.pdbx_strand_id
1 'polypeptide(L)'
;MQIIKSLSKLLVFIFPLPAFAQSTYLPQDAKENIFIERLEIKQQKNTDLNFSTLKPFNRKFIVQEAEFLDSARMGYRDPATNQDKFKEWTDLNLTPIDEYNLHSLLMNSAEWVTTPKENFASKKPFLKSLYKTKANFFEVNNPDFFLAINPILNVTLAKERDTSNLVFLNSRGVTIRGLIAKKVGFAAMVVDNQERGPANFRQFEQEYRAVPGVGFYKPYKTSKGFDYFDGRGYFTFSAAKFINFQAGYDKNFIGNGYRSLFLSDFGNSYLFVKINTRIWKINYQNLFMELMPQFTKHGDELLDRKYAAMHHLSMNVNRWLNIGLFEGVIFGRKNRFDFQYLNPIIFLRHIEGTVGSPDNALAGIDFKANVAHRLQFYGQMIMDEFRIKEIRDDSKNWVNKFGFQLGMKYVDAFNIKNLDLQFETNRVRPFVYSHSDSVANYTHYNQPLAHPLGANFQEFIGIARFQPAPKWMIYARAIYYYKGLDSLGTNFGGNIFKPYVTRSGTDFSIGGGEKVKCLNVYASVSYEARENFFIDLGLMLRKYKGNGIDSNNPMVSAGIRLNIWKRNYDY
;
A
#
# COMPACT_ATOMS: atom_id res chain seq x y z
N MET A 1 10.43 -43.23 27.25
CA MET A 1 11.35 -43.41 26.09
C MET A 1 10.66 -43.94 24.82
N GLN A 2 9.33 -44.04 24.75
CA GLN A 2 8.57 -44.45 23.56
C GLN A 2 7.87 -43.29 22.82
N ILE A 3 7.74 -42.11 23.43
CA ILE A 3 7.05 -40.95 22.82
C ILE A 3 7.98 -40.16 21.86
N ILE A 4 9.31 -40.29 22.03
CA ILE A 4 10.28 -39.59 21.17
C ILE A 4 10.50 -40.29 19.82
N LYS A 5 10.18 -41.59 19.70
CA LYS A 5 10.31 -42.35 18.45
C LYS A 5 9.12 -42.18 17.50
N SER A 6 8.01 -41.58 17.94
CA SER A 6 6.83 -41.34 17.09
C SER A 6 6.87 -39.99 16.39
N LEU A 7 7.62 -39.01 16.90
CA LEU A 7 7.79 -37.68 16.27
C LEU A 7 8.80 -37.68 15.10
N SER A 8 9.67 -38.68 15.01
CA SER A 8 10.66 -38.75 13.92
C SER A 8 10.10 -39.32 12.61
N LYS A 9 8.88 -39.82 12.60
CA LYS A 9 8.20 -40.35 11.39
C LYS A 9 7.24 -39.36 10.71
N LEU A 10 7.03 -38.17 11.31
CA LEU A 10 6.17 -37.12 10.72
C LEU A 10 6.96 -36.07 9.92
N LEU A 11 8.26 -36.29 9.78
CA LEU A 11 9.15 -35.34 9.13
C LEU A 11 9.79 -35.99 7.91
N VAL A 12 9.05 -36.30 6.87
CA VAL A 12 9.60 -36.47 5.50
C VAL A 12 8.48 -36.88 4.53
N PHE A 13 7.62 -35.93 4.19
CA PHE A 13 7.05 -35.87 2.85
C PHE A 13 7.21 -34.43 2.33
N ILE A 14 8.43 -33.91 2.39
CA ILE A 14 8.83 -32.85 1.48
C ILE A 14 9.08 -33.54 0.14
N PHE A 15 8.02 -33.69 -0.65
CA PHE A 15 8.19 -33.90 -2.08
C PHE A 15 9.15 -32.80 -2.57
N PRO A 16 10.18 -33.13 -3.37
CA PRO A 16 10.91 -32.13 -4.12
C PRO A 16 9.97 -31.61 -5.22
N LEU A 17 9.03 -30.75 -4.83
CA LEU A 17 8.30 -29.96 -5.80
C LEU A 17 9.37 -29.16 -6.57
N PRO A 18 9.33 -29.16 -7.91
CA PRO A 18 10.20 -28.32 -8.71
C PRO A 18 9.93 -26.86 -8.28
N ALA A 19 10.76 -26.34 -7.39
CA ALA A 19 10.58 -24.99 -6.89
C ALA A 19 11.04 -24.04 -8.00
N PHE A 20 10.10 -23.31 -8.56
CA PHE A 20 10.34 -22.26 -9.54
C PHE A 20 10.98 -21.03 -8.88
N ALA A 21 11.73 -20.27 -9.65
CA ALA A 21 12.37 -19.06 -9.18
C ALA A 21 11.36 -18.05 -8.59
N GLN A 22 11.52 -17.70 -7.31
CA GLN A 22 10.68 -16.76 -6.59
C GLN A 22 11.44 -15.49 -6.26
N SER A 23 10.71 -14.38 -6.09
CA SER A 23 11.22 -13.03 -5.91
C SER A 23 10.78 -12.40 -4.60
N THR A 24 11.55 -11.42 -4.16
CA THR A 24 11.11 -10.43 -3.17
C THR A 24 10.22 -9.37 -3.83
N TYR A 25 9.60 -8.53 -3.00
CA TYR A 25 8.73 -7.45 -3.44
C TYR A 25 9.37 -6.07 -3.26
N LEU A 26 8.98 -5.11 -4.10
CA LEU A 26 9.31 -3.70 -3.88
C LEU A 26 8.50 -3.18 -2.69
N PRO A 27 9.10 -2.45 -1.73
CA PRO A 27 8.32 -1.76 -0.71
C PRO A 27 7.26 -0.85 -1.34
N GLN A 28 6.08 -0.75 -0.72
CA GLN A 28 4.98 0.06 -1.28
C GLN A 28 5.34 1.53 -1.43
N ASP A 29 6.19 2.02 -0.55
CA ASP A 29 6.68 3.39 -0.49
C ASP A 29 8.03 3.59 -1.22
N ALA A 30 8.48 2.63 -2.03
CA ALA A 30 9.69 2.78 -2.84
C ALA A 30 9.51 3.81 -3.97
N LYS A 31 10.56 4.58 -4.27
CA LYS A 31 10.55 5.57 -5.37
C LYS A 31 10.22 4.96 -6.73
N GLU A 32 10.59 3.73 -6.93
CA GLU A 32 10.38 2.96 -8.16
C GLU A 32 8.90 2.74 -8.48
N ASN A 33 8.01 2.74 -7.48
CA ASN A 33 6.58 2.51 -7.71
C ASN A 33 5.96 3.57 -8.63
N ILE A 34 6.38 4.84 -8.50
CA ILE A 34 5.93 5.94 -9.37
C ILE A 34 6.38 5.70 -10.81
N PHE A 35 7.62 5.27 -10.98
CA PHE A 35 8.18 4.97 -12.30
C PHE A 35 7.49 3.76 -12.97
N ILE A 36 7.18 2.72 -12.21
CA ILE A 36 6.44 1.53 -12.70
C ILE A 36 5.05 1.93 -13.19
N GLU A 37 4.30 2.74 -12.44
CA GLU A 37 3.00 3.26 -12.86
C GLU A 37 3.11 4.10 -14.14
N ARG A 38 4.15 4.92 -14.25
CA ARG A 38 4.44 5.71 -15.46
C ARG A 38 4.75 4.81 -16.66
N LEU A 39 5.57 3.76 -16.49
CA LEU A 39 5.86 2.78 -17.53
C LEU A 39 4.62 2.05 -18.01
N GLU A 40 3.76 1.61 -17.09
CA GLU A 40 2.49 0.95 -17.44
C GLU A 40 1.64 1.83 -18.37
N ILE A 41 1.49 3.11 -18.03
CA ILE A 41 0.70 4.05 -18.83
C ILE A 41 1.32 4.28 -20.20
N LYS A 42 2.64 4.48 -20.26
CA LYS A 42 3.36 4.70 -21.53
C LYS A 42 3.30 3.47 -22.43
N GLN A 43 3.47 2.29 -21.89
CA GLN A 43 3.39 1.05 -22.67
C GLN A 43 1.95 0.71 -23.08
N GLN A 44 0.96 1.08 -22.28
CA GLN A 44 -0.48 0.87 -22.48
C GLN A 44 -0.88 -0.60 -22.69
N LYS A 45 -0.10 -1.38 -23.40
CA LYS A 45 -0.43 -2.73 -23.88
C LYS A 45 0.39 -3.82 -23.18
N ASN A 46 1.12 -3.50 -22.13
CA ASN A 46 1.90 -4.48 -21.39
C ASN A 46 1.00 -5.29 -20.46
N THR A 47 0.84 -6.58 -20.77
CA THR A 47 -0.05 -7.47 -20.00
C THR A 47 0.47 -7.75 -18.59
N ASP A 48 1.76 -7.61 -18.35
CA ASP A 48 2.37 -7.88 -17.06
C ASP A 48 2.22 -6.69 -16.12
N LEU A 49 2.47 -5.49 -16.60
CA LEU A 49 2.28 -4.26 -15.82
C LEU A 49 0.80 -3.98 -15.53
N ASN A 50 -0.12 -4.40 -16.41
CA ASN A 50 -1.55 -4.20 -16.20
C ASN A 50 -2.10 -4.91 -14.94
N PHE A 51 -1.35 -5.82 -14.31
CA PHE A 51 -1.71 -6.41 -13.01
C PHE A 51 -1.20 -5.61 -11.80
N SER A 52 -0.93 -4.32 -11.95
CA SER A 52 -0.42 -3.43 -10.90
C SER A 52 -1.43 -3.03 -9.82
N THR A 53 -2.67 -3.49 -9.89
CA THR A 53 -3.70 -3.28 -8.85
C THR A 53 -3.31 -3.86 -7.50
N LEU A 54 -2.55 -4.96 -7.49
CA LEU A 54 -2.06 -5.60 -6.28
C LEU A 54 -0.65 -5.12 -5.95
N LYS A 55 -0.48 -4.55 -4.74
CA LYS A 55 0.83 -4.10 -4.23
C LYS A 55 1.16 -4.84 -2.94
N PRO A 56 2.43 -5.02 -2.63
CA PRO A 56 3.65 -4.57 -3.31
C PRO A 56 3.95 -5.33 -4.61
N PHE A 57 4.72 -4.71 -5.51
CA PHE A 57 5.08 -5.29 -6.81
C PHE A 57 6.18 -6.35 -6.69
N ASN A 58 6.05 -7.45 -7.43
CA ASN A 58 7.07 -8.49 -7.50
C ASN A 58 8.27 -8.02 -8.33
N ARG A 59 9.47 -7.99 -7.72
CA ARG A 59 10.72 -7.50 -8.34
C ARG A 59 11.09 -8.23 -9.62
N LYS A 60 10.93 -9.55 -9.65
CA LYS A 60 11.30 -10.36 -10.81
C LYS A 60 10.55 -9.91 -12.07
N PHE A 61 9.22 -9.75 -11.98
CA PHE A 61 8.42 -9.35 -13.14
C PHE A 61 8.77 -7.93 -13.59
N ILE A 62 8.97 -7.02 -12.63
CA ILE A 62 9.33 -5.63 -12.95
C ILE A 62 10.72 -5.54 -13.58
N VAL A 63 11.70 -6.31 -13.09
CA VAL A 63 13.05 -6.32 -13.66
C VAL A 63 13.08 -6.94 -15.05
N GLN A 64 12.32 -8.00 -15.30
CA GLN A 64 12.22 -8.60 -16.63
C GLN A 64 11.75 -7.57 -17.68
N GLU A 65 10.76 -6.76 -17.33
CA GLU A 65 10.28 -5.68 -18.18
C GLU A 65 11.32 -4.56 -18.33
N ALA A 66 11.95 -4.16 -17.23
CA ALA A 66 12.99 -3.14 -17.24
C ALA A 66 14.22 -3.55 -18.07
N GLU A 67 14.67 -4.80 -18.00
CA GLU A 67 15.75 -5.33 -18.84
C GLU A 67 15.36 -5.40 -20.31
N PHE A 68 14.11 -5.76 -20.61
CA PHE A 68 13.61 -5.72 -21.99
C PHE A 68 13.70 -4.31 -22.56
N LEU A 69 13.26 -3.30 -21.83
CA LEU A 69 13.35 -1.89 -22.24
C LEU A 69 14.79 -1.38 -22.36
N ASP A 70 15.66 -1.76 -21.43
CA ASP A 70 17.08 -1.39 -21.49
C ASP A 70 17.79 -2.03 -22.69
N SER A 71 17.49 -3.29 -23.00
CA SER A 71 18.00 -3.99 -24.18
C SER A 71 17.50 -3.36 -25.48
N ALA A 72 16.22 -2.96 -25.53
CA ALA A 72 15.64 -2.26 -26.68
C ALA A 72 16.35 -0.92 -26.95
N ARG A 73 16.66 -0.17 -25.88
CA ARG A 73 17.44 1.08 -25.95
C ARG A 73 18.82 0.88 -26.56
N MET A 74 19.49 -0.20 -26.23
CA MET A 74 20.82 -0.53 -26.75
C MET A 74 20.83 -1.04 -28.21
N GLY A 75 19.65 -1.13 -28.85
CA GLY A 75 19.53 -1.62 -30.22
C GLY A 75 19.73 -3.14 -30.33
N TYR A 76 19.55 -3.87 -29.22
CA TYR A 76 19.72 -5.32 -29.22
C TYR A 76 18.58 -5.98 -30.01
N ARG A 77 18.92 -6.72 -31.06
CA ARG A 77 18.02 -7.54 -31.84
C ARG A 77 17.95 -8.93 -31.24
N ASP A 78 16.76 -9.39 -30.88
CA ASP A 78 16.58 -10.74 -30.36
C ASP A 78 16.83 -11.76 -31.48
N PRO A 79 17.87 -12.62 -31.37
CA PRO A 79 18.19 -13.61 -32.40
C PRO A 79 17.07 -14.64 -32.63
N ALA A 80 16.25 -14.92 -31.61
CA ALA A 80 15.20 -15.92 -31.69
C ALA A 80 13.92 -15.39 -32.38
N THR A 81 13.57 -14.12 -32.16
CA THR A 81 12.33 -13.53 -32.67
C THR A 81 12.56 -12.58 -33.83
N ASN A 82 13.79 -12.21 -34.11
CA ASN A 82 14.20 -11.20 -35.10
C ASN A 82 13.49 -9.83 -34.90
N GLN A 83 12.98 -9.56 -33.70
CA GLN A 83 12.30 -8.31 -33.37
C GLN A 83 13.32 -7.19 -33.12
N ASP A 84 13.03 -6.02 -33.69
CA ASP A 84 13.78 -4.81 -33.45
C ASP A 84 13.30 -4.13 -32.17
N LYS A 85 13.98 -4.42 -31.06
CA LYS A 85 13.66 -3.85 -29.74
C LYS A 85 13.91 -2.33 -29.65
N PHE A 86 14.77 -1.80 -30.51
CA PHE A 86 15.01 -0.35 -30.58
C PHE A 86 13.78 0.42 -31.04
N LYS A 87 13.02 -0.13 -32.00
CA LYS A 87 11.77 0.48 -32.47
C LYS A 87 10.75 0.60 -31.31
N GLU A 88 10.63 -0.43 -30.50
CA GLU A 88 9.71 -0.43 -29.35
C GLU A 88 10.09 0.64 -28.32
N TRP A 89 11.39 0.85 -28.06
CA TRP A 89 11.87 1.94 -27.22
C TRP A 89 11.51 3.33 -27.77
N THR A 90 11.72 3.56 -29.05
CA THR A 90 11.41 4.86 -29.69
C THR A 90 9.92 5.15 -29.71
N ASP A 91 9.09 4.13 -29.91
CA ASP A 91 7.63 4.26 -29.92
C ASP A 91 7.06 4.62 -28.54
N LEU A 92 7.75 4.27 -27.43
CA LEU A 92 7.32 4.61 -26.06
C LEU A 92 7.59 6.06 -25.66
N ASN A 93 8.36 6.82 -26.46
CA ASN A 93 8.73 8.21 -26.15
C ASN A 93 9.27 8.39 -24.71
N LEU A 94 10.20 7.52 -24.32
CA LEU A 94 10.86 7.59 -23.01
C LEU A 94 11.82 8.78 -22.97
N THR A 95 11.88 9.44 -21.82
CA THR A 95 12.75 10.60 -21.60
C THR A 95 14.12 10.16 -21.06
N PRO A 96 15.18 11.00 -21.10
CA PRO A 96 16.44 10.72 -20.42
C PRO A 96 16.27 10.52 -18.90
N ILE A 97 15.22 11.06 -18.31
CA ILE A 97 14.89 10.86 -16.90
C ILE A 97 14.22 9.50 -16.68
N ASP A 98 13.36 9.06 -17.61
CA ASP A 98 12.84 7.69 -17.58
C ASP A 98 13.99 6.66 -17.65
N GLU A 99 15.01 6.93 -18.47
CA GLU A 99 16.22 6.12 -18.56
C GLU A 99 17.01 6.08 -17.23
N TYR A 100 17.19 7.23 -16.60
CA TYR A 100 17.81 7.31 -15.28
C TYR A 100 17.03 6.48 -14.24
N ASN A 101 15.70 6.60 -14.22
CA ASN A 101 14.84 5.88 -13.31
C ASN A 101 14.85 4.36 -13.60
N LEU A 102 14.90 3.97 -14.87
CA LEU A 102 15.05 2.57 -15.30
C LEU A 102 16.35 1.97 -14.77
N HIS A 103 17.47 2.69 -14.94
CA HIS A 103 18.76 2.27 -14.43
C HIS A 103 18.77 2.17 -12.90
N SER A 104 18.14 3.10 -12.18
CA SER A 104 17.99 3.05 -10.73
C SER A 104 17.16 1.84 -10.29
N LEU A 105 16.04 1.53 -10.97
CA LEU A 105 15.22 0.35 -10.71
C LEU A 105 16.02 -0.95 -10.87
N LEU A 106 16.79 -1.08 -11.95
CA LEU A 106 17.63 -2.24 -12.20
C LEU A 106 18.72 -2.38 -11.12
N MET A 107 19.37 -1.28 -10.75
CA MET A 107 20.40 -1.26 -9.72
C MET A 107 19.86 -1.64 -8.33
N ASN A 108 18.66 -1.16 -7.97
CA ASN A 108 17.99 -1.51 -6.71
C ASN A 108 17.41 -2.93 -6.69
N SER A 109 17.43 -3.64 -7.82
CA SER A 109 16.90 -5.00 -7.98
C SER A 109 17.91 -5.93 -8.68
N ALA A 110 19.20 -5.71 -8.41
CA ALA A 110 20.33 -6.33 -9.10
C ALA A 110 20.35 -7.88 -9.04
N GLU A 111 19.64 -8.49 -8.09
CA GLU A 111 19.50 -9.94 -7.98
C GLU A 111 18.81 -10.60 -9.19
N TRP A 112 17.99 -9.85 -9.91
CA TRP A 112 17.24 -10.34 -11.07
C TRP A 112 17.80 -9.85 -12.41
N VAL A 113 18.79 -8.94 -12.37
CA VAL A 113 19.41 -8.40 -13.58
C VAL A 113 20.34 -9.44 -14.21
N THR A 114 20.13 -9.72 -15.49
CA THR A 114 20.92 -10.67 -16.29
C THR A 114 21.96 -9.99 -17.16
N THR A 115 21.76 -8.70 -17.50
CA THR A 115 22.69 -7.88 -18.28
C THR A 115 23.94 -7.48 -17.46
N PRO A 116 25.04 -7.04 -18.09
CA PRO A 116 26.25 -6.63 -17.37
C PRO A 116 25.99 -5.52 -16.35
N LYS A 117 26.51 -5.69 -15.13
CA LYS A 117 26.26 -4.81 -13.96
C LYS A 117 27.38 -3.79 -13.70
N GLU A 118 28.27 -3.58 -14.68
CA GLU A 118 29.45 -2.71 -14.51
C GLU A 118 29.10 -1.30 -14.04
N ASN A 119 27.98 -0.75 -14.51
CA ASN A 119 27.52 0.58 -14.13
C ASN A 119 26.95 0.66 -12.69
N PHE A 120 26.69 -0.47 -12.04
CA PHE A 120 26.18 -0.50 -10.65
C PHE A 120 27.31 -0.40 -9.63
N ALA A 121 28.54 -0.71 -10.02
CA ALA A 121 29.68 -0.68 -9.13
C ALA A 121 29.97 0.75 -8.62
N SER A 122 30.35 0.83 -7.37
CA SER A 122 30.83 2.06 -6.76
C SER A 122 32.30 2.30 -7.13
N LYS A 123 32.64 3.53 -7.55
CA LYS A 123 34.05 3.88 -7.84
C LYS A 123 34.95 3.83 -6.60
N LYS A 124 34.38 4.08 -5.41
CA LYS A 124 35.09 4.09 -4.12
C LYS A 124 34.22 3.41 -3.06
N PRO A 125 34.30 2.06 -2.95
CA PRO A 125 33.63 1.32 -1.88
C PRO A 125 34.13 1.77 -0.50
N PHE A 126 33.22 1.90 0.46
CA PHE A 126 33.58 2.23 1.84
C PHE A 126 34.22 0.99 2.50
N LEU A 127 35.35 1.15 3.17
CA LEU A 127 36.13 0.06 3.78
C LEU A 127 36.38 -1.13 2.83
N LYS A 128 36.44 -0.91 1.51
CA LYS A 128 36.65 -1.92 0.45
C LYS A 128 35.53 -3.00 0.35
N SER A 129 34.65 -3.13 1.33
CA SER A 129 33.63 -4.17 1.43
C SER A 129 32.21 -3.66 1.44
N LEU A 130 31.98 -2.39 1.85
CA LEU A 130 30.69 -1.77 1.95
C LEU A 130 30.44 -0.84 0.75
N TYR A 131 29.18 -0.74 0.30
CA TYR A 131 28.83 0.01 -0.92
C TYR A 131 29.66 -0.42 -2.14
N LYS A 132 29.87 -1.72 -2.32
CA LYS A 132 30.43 -2.24 -3.57
C LYS A 132 29.55 -1.91 -4.76
N THR A 133 28.24 -1.98 -4.58
CA THR A 133 27.23 -1.41 -5.47
C THR A 133 26.72 -0.09 -4.90
N LYS A 134 26.27 0.83 -5.76
CA LYS A 134 25.79 2.15 -5.31
C LYS A 134 24.51 2.07 -4.49
N ALA A 135 23.67 1.03 -4.72
CA ALA A 135 22.37 0.87 -4.09
C ALA A 135 22.42 0.18 -2.73
N ASN A 136 23.36 -0.76 -2.50
CA ASN A 136 23.36 -1.60 -1.31
C ASN A 136 24.57 -1.32 -0.42
N PHE A 137 24.29 -1.13 0.88
CA PHE A 137 25.36 -0.97 1.89
C PHE A 137 26.22 -2.23 1.98
N PHE A 138 25.58 -3.38 2.12
CA PHE A 138 26.26 -4.69 2.08
C PHE A 138 25.50 -5.59 1.09
N GLU A 139 26.25 -6.26 0.21
CA GLU A 139 25.68 -7.14 -0.80
C GLU A 139 26.54 -8.39 -0.97
N VAL A 140 25.86 -9.54 -0.95
CA VAL A 140 26.40 -10.83 -1.41
C VAL A 140 25.54 -11.28 -2.59
N ASN A 141 26.15 -11.59 -3.72
CA ASN A 141 25.45 -12.00 -4.92
C ASN A 141 26.19 -13.18 -5.58
N ASN A 142 25.77 -14.38 -5.21
CA ASN A 142 26.27 -15.64 -5.75
C ASN A 142 25.14 -16.37 -6.49
N PRO A 143 25.42 -17.37 -7.32
CA PRO A 143 24.38 -18.13 -8.04
C PRO A 143 23.29 -18.69 -7.14
N ASP A 144 23.65 -19.17 -5.95
CA ASP A 144 22.75 -19.85 -5.00
C ASP A 144 22.25 -18.96 -3.87
N PHE A 145 22.87 -17.79 -3.66
CA PHE A 145 22.54 -16.92 -2.55
C PHE A 145 22.70 -15.45 -2.89
N PHE A 146 21.65 -14.70 -2.67
CA PHE A 146 21.67 -13.23 -2.68
C PHE A 146 21.29 -12.69 -1.31
N LEU A 147 22.00 -11.67 -0.85
CA LEU A 147 21.69 -10.92 0.37
C LEU A 147 22.04 -9.45 0.15
N ALA A 148 21.08 -8.56 0.44
CA ALA A 148 21.32 -7.13 0.54
C ALA A 148 20.88 -6.62 1.91
N ILE A 149 21.76 -5.86 2.56
CA ILE A 149 21.50 -5.22 3.86
C ILE A 149 21.70 -3.72 3.68
N ASN A 150 20.71 -2.93 4.09
CA ASN A 150 20.74 -1.48 3.97
C ASN A 150 20.32 -0.80 5.27
N PRO A 151 21.10 0.19 5.78
CA PRO A 151 20.69 0.99 6.91
C PRO A 151 19.52 1.89 6.52
N ILE A 152 18.63 2.14 7.47
CA ILE A 152 17.51 3.07 7.38
C ILE A 152 17.81 4.26 8.28
N LEU A 153 17.61 5.46 7.75
CA LEU A 153 17.68 6.70 8.51
C LEU A 153 16.62 7.68 7.99
N ASN A 154 15.87 8.28 8.91
CA ASN A 154 15.04 9.44 8.61
C ASN A 154 15.13 10.42 9.78
N VAL A 155 15.69 11.58 9.52
CA VAL A 155 15.72 12.69 10.49
C VAL A 155 15.03 13.86 9.83
N THR A 156 13.82 14.16 10.29
CA THR A 156 13.01 15.27 9.81
C THR A 156 12.67 16.19 10.98
N LEU A 157 12.90 17.46 10.81
CA LEU A 157 12.49 18.53 11.73
C LEU A 157 11.47 19.41 11.03
N ALA A 158 10.46 19.85 11.79
CA ALA A 158 9.46 20.75 11.27
C ALA A 158 8.99 21.75 12.33
N LYS A 159 8.57 22.93 11.87
CA LYS A 159 7.96 23.95 12.68
C LYS A 159 6.53 24.18 12.24
N GLU A 160 5.61 23.95 13.14
CA GLU A 160 4.19 24.25 12.98
C GLU A 160 3.91 25.63 13.59
N ARG A 161 3.04 26.43 12.99
CA ARG A 161 2.83 27.85 13.34
C ARG A 161 2.42 28.05 14.80
N ASP A 162 1.43 27.29 15.26
CA ASP A 162 0.75 27.54 16.53
C ASP A 162 1.30 26.72 17.70
N THR A 163 2.52 26.19 17.59
CA THR A 163 3.15 25.43 18.66
C THR A 163 4.59 25.87 18.90
N SER A 164 4.95 26.03 20.17
CA SER A 164 6.34 26.29 20.57
C SER A 164 7.24 25.07 20.38
N ASN A 165 6.66 23.86 20.45
CA ASN A 165 7.42 22.63 20.36
C ASN A 165 7.67 22.25 18.89
N LEU A 166 8.85 21.72 18.59
CA LEU A 166 9.19 21.19 17.27
C LEU A 166 8.38 19.93 16.98
N VAL A 167 7.97 19.80 15.72
CA VAL A 167 7.54 18.54 15.12
C VAL A 167 8.79 17.83 14.63
N PHE A 168 8.93 16.55 14.90
CA PHE A 168 10.11 15.79 14.49
C PHE A 168 9.77 14.33 14.20
N LEU A 169 10.56 13.73 13.34
CA LEU A 169 10.63 12.29 13.11
C LEU A 169 12.10 11.88 13.11
N ASN A 170 12.45 10.93 13.95
CA ASN A 170 13.76 10.30 14.00
C ASN A 170 13.57 8.79 13.89
N SER A 171 13.89 8.25 12.71
CA SER A 171 13.80 6.81 12.43
C SER A 171 15.18 6.24 12.18
N ARG A 172 15.48 5.11 12.81
CA ARG A 172 16.75 4.37 12.68
C ARG A 172 16.46 2.90 12.53
N GLY A 173 17.11 2.26 11.59
CA GLY A 173 16.81 0.87 11.35
C GLY A 173 17.65 0.20 10.30
N VAL A 174 17.20 -0.96 9.88
CA VAL A 174 17.82 -1.78 8.84
C VAL A 174 16.76 -2.48 8.01
N THR A 175 17.02 -2.60 6.72
CA THR A 175 16.27 -3.49 5.83
C THR A 175 17.19 -4.57 5.29
N ILE A 176 16.65 -5.78 5.21
CA ILE A 176 17.35 -6.99 4.74
C ILE A 176 16.45 -7.62 3.69
N ARG A 177 17.03 -8.02 2.55
CA ARG A 177 16.34 -8.87 1.59
C ARG A 177 17.29 -9.91 1.03
N GLY A 178 16.77 -11.07 0.69
CA GLY A 178 17.60 -12.14 0.15
C GLY A 178 16.83 -13.17 -0.65
N LEU A 179 17.62 -13.98 -1.35
CA LEU A 179 17.15 -15.13 -2.13
C LEU A 179 18.03 -16.33 -1.81
N ILE A 180 17.43 -17.49 -1.62
CA ILE A 180 18.11 -18.77 -1.43
C ILE A 180 17.81 -19.63 -2.65
N ALA A 181 18.85 -20.02 -3.38
CA ALA A 181 18.81 -20.82 -4.61
C ALA A 181 17.80 -20.29 -5.65
N LYS A 182 17.49 -18.97 -5.61
CA LYS A 182 16.39 -18.33 -6.36
C LYS A 182 15.03 -19.00 -6.18
N LYS A 183 14.84 -19.83 -5.14
CA LYS A 183 13.62 -20.58 -4.84
C LYS A 183 12.83 -19.98 -3.69
N VAL A 184 13.51 -19.49 -2.67
CA VAL A 184 12.90 -18.85 -1.51
C VAL A 184 13.40 -17.41 -1.45
N GLY A 185 12.47 -16.46 -1.43
CA GLY A 185 12.75 -15.06 -1.16
C GLY A 185 12.36 -14.70 0.27
N PHE A 186 13.11 -13.79 0.88
CA PHE A 186 12.76 -13.23 2.17
C PHE A 186 13.11 -11.75 2.24
N ALA A 187 12.34 -11.00 3.02
CA ALA A 187 12.69 -9.63 3.36
C ALA A 187 12.26 -9.33 4.79
N ALA A 188 13.01 -8.44 5.43
CA ALA A 188 12.70 -7.93 6.76
C ALA A 188 13.11 -6.45 6.85
N MET A 189 12.34 -5.70 7.61
CA MET A 189 12.59 -4.31 7.96
C MET A 189 12.36 -4.12 9.45
N VAL A 190 13.28 -3.44 10.09
CA VAL A 190 13.22 -3.15 11.53
C VAL A 190 13.59 -1.68 11.70
N VAL A 191 12.65 -0.89 12.22
CA VAL A 191 12.82 0.56 12.41
C VAL A 191 12.34 0.98 13.78
N ASP A 192 13.23 1.62 14.53
CA ASP A 192 12.92 2.33 15.75
C ASP A 192 12.59 3.79 15.43
N ASN A 193 11.45 4.27 15.89
CA ASN A 193 10.92 5.58 15.55
C ASN A 193 10.62 6.40 16.79
N GLN A 194 11.08 7.63 16.79
CA GLN A 194 10.68 8.66 17.73
C GLN A 194 10.01 9.78 16.95
N GLU A 195 8.73 10.01 17.19
CA GLU A 195 7.92 10.92 16.38
C GLU A 195 7.09 11.86 17.26
N ARG A 196 7.13 13.14 16.96
CA ARG A 196 6.10 14.10 17.31
C ARG A 196 5.53 14.68 16.03
N GLY A 197 4.40 14.14 15.60
CA GLY A 197 3.72 14.59 14.39
C GLY A 197 3.02 15.96 14.54
N PRO A 198 2.47 16.50 13.44
CA PRO A 198 1.69 17.73 13.43
C PRO A 198 0.37 17.60 14.21
N ALA A 199 -0.41 18.68 14.30
CA ALA A 199 -1.64 18.73 15.09
C ALA A 199 -2.64 17.62 14.75
N ASN A 200 -2.85 17.32 13.46
CA ASN A 200 -3.76 16.25 13.04
C ASN A 200 -3.29 14.84 13.47
N PHE A 201 -1.98 14.60 13.50
CA PHE A 201 -1.42 13.35 14.00
C PHE A 201 -1.71 13.20 15.51
N ARG A 202 -1.50 14.27 16.28
CA ARG A 202 -1.80 14.27 17.72
C ARG A 202 -3.30 14.14 18.00
N GLN A 203 -4.15 14.80 17.19
CA GLN A 203 -5.59 14.68 17.27
C GLN A 203 -6.07 13.26 16.96
N PHE A 204 -5.51 12.62 15.94
CA PHE A 204 -5.84 11.22 15.60
C PHE A 204 -5.50 10.28 16.75
N GLU A 205 -4.32 10.45 17.36
CA GLU A 205 -3.92 9.63 18.52
C GLU A 205 -4.87 9.82 19.73
N GLN A 206 -5.26 11.05 20.00
CA GLN A 206 -6.20 11.35 21.10
C GLN A 206 -7.60 10.74 20.85
N GLU A 207 -8.08 10.80 19.60
CA GLU A 207 -9.41 10.30 19.23
C GLU A 207 -9.47 8.78 19.16
N TYR A 208 -8.48 8.17 18.50
CA TYR A 208 -8.49 6.74 18.21
C TYR A 208 -7.56 5.92 19.12
N ARG A 209 -6.79 6.56 20.00
CA ARG A 209 -5.75 5.88 20.80
C ARG A 209 -4.78 5.05 19.94
N ALA A 210 -4.46 5.56 18.75
CA ALA A 210 -3.60 4.92 17.77
C ALA A 210 -2.66 5.93 17.10
N VAL A 211 -1.41 5.55 16.88
CA VAL A 211 -0.50 6.28 16.00
C VAL A 211 -0.73 5.76 14.57
N PRO A 212 -1.05 6.62 13.60
CA PRO A 212 -1.36 6.19 12.24
C PRO A 212 -0.28 5.29 11.64
N GLY A 213 -0.70 4.12 11.15
CA GLY A 213 0.19 3.12 10.55
C GLY A 213 0.97 2.26 11.54
N VAL A 214 0.70 2.37 12.84
CA VAL A 214 1.46 1.74 13.94
C VAL A 214 0.52 0.97 14.85
N GLY A 215 0.96 -0.17 15.37
CA GLY A 215 0.24 -0.95 16.38
C GLY A 215 0.57 -0.44 17.79
N PHE A 216 1.62 -1.00 18.36
CA PHE A 216 2.04 -0.63 19.71
C PHE A 216 2.94 0.61 19.72
N TYR A 217 2.70 1.54 20.63
CA TYR A 217 3.50 2.73 20.84
C TYR A 217 3.55 3.13 22.30
N LYS A 218 4.58 3.90 22.69
CA LYS A 218 4.74 4.46 24.01
C LYS A 218 4.82 5.99 23.94
N PRO A 219 4.24 6.72 24.91
CA PRO A 219 4.48 8.16 25.02
C PRO A 219 5.95 8.44 25.33
N TYR A 220 6.55 9.35 24.58
CA TYR A 220 7.90 9.86 24.84
C TYR A 220 7.81 11.16 25.62
N LYS A 221 7.94 11.07 26.95
CA LYS A 221 7.63 12.16 27.89
C LYS A 221 8.44 13.43 27.66
N THR A 222 9.74 13.30 27.38
CA THR A 222 10.68 14.43 27.27
C THR A 222 10.31 15.36 26.11
N SER A 223 9.86 14.85 24.98
CA SER A 223 9.54 15.62 23.77
C SER A 223 8.06 15.72 23.49
N LYS A 224 7.18 15.17 24.34
CA LYS A 224 5.73 15.07 24.10
C LYS A 224 5.40 14.40 22.76
N GLY A 225 6.17 13.40 22.39
CA GLY A 225 6.04 12.57 21.18
C GLY A 225 5.70 11.13 21.53
N PHE A 226 5.91 10.27 20.54
CA PHE A 226 5.68 8.84 20.64
C PHE A 226 6.93 8.06 20.22
N ASP A 227 7.14 6.95 20.88
CA ASP A 227 8.21 5.99 20.62
C ASP A 227 7.55 4.68 20.18
N TYR A 228 7.93 4.17 19.02
CA TYR A 228 7.34 2.97 18.47
C TYR A 228 8.29 2.24 17.52
N PHE A 229 8.09 0.96 17.44
CA PHE A 229 8.87 0.04 16.63
C PHE A 229 8.03 -0.41 15.42
N ASP A 230 8.57 -0.27 14.21
CA ASP A 230 7.98 -0.81 12.97
C ASP A 230 8.84 -2.00 12.51
N GLY A 231 8.33 -3.20 12.78
CA GLY A 231 8.97 -4.44 12.39
C GLY A 231 8.11 -5.16 11.37
N ARG A 232 8.66 -5.42 10.18
CA ARG A 232 7.97 -6.13 9.10
C ARG A 232 8.87 -7.20 8.53
N GLY A 233 8.27 -8.26 8.00
CA GLY A 233 9.04 -9.30 7.34
C GLY A 233 8.15 -10.37 6.74
N TYR A 234 8.65 -10.99 5.69
CA TYR A 234 7.96 -12.07 5.00
C TYR A 234 8.95 -13.02 4.35
N PHE A 235 8.45 -14.21 4.06
CA PHE A 235 9.09 -15.12 3.13
C PHE A 235 8.15 -15.46 1.98
N THR A 236 8.74 -15.86 0.85
CA THR A 236 7.99 -16.18 -0.37
C THR A 236 8.60 -17.37 -1.08
N PHE A 237 7.77 -18.17 -1.73
CA PHE A 237 8.19 -19.23 -2.63
C PHE A 237 7.16 -19.47 -3.73
N SER A 238 7.60 -19.95 -4.88
CA SER A 238 6.69 -20.38 -5.95
C SER A 238 6.37 -21.86 -5.76
N ALA A 239 5.12 -22.15 -5.39
CA ALA A 239 4.64 -23.53 -5.28
C ALA A 239 4.50 -24.21 -6.65
N ALA A 240 4.23 -23.41 -7.70
CA ALA A 240 4.16 -23.84 -9.09
C ALA A 240 4.52 -22.67 -10.02
N LYS A 241 4.66 -22.92 -11.33
CA LYS A 241 4.99 -21.89 -12.32
C LYS A 241 4.10 -20.65 -12.25
N PHE A 242 2.84 -20.82 -11.88
CA PHE A 242 1.81 -19.78 -11.88
C PHE A 242 1.32 -19.41 -10.48
N ILE A 243 1.82 -20.07 -9.42
CA ILE A 243 1.33 -19.93 -8.05
C ILE A 243 2.47 -19.49 -7.15
N ASN A 244 2.34 -18.28 -6.61
CA ASN A 244 3.26 -17.69 -5.67
C ASN A 244 2.62 -17.66 -4.28
N PHE A 245 3.38 -18.09 -3.30
CA PHE A 245 3.03 -18.06 -1.89
C PHE A 245 3.84 -17.01 -1.16
N GLN A 246 3.20 -16.28 -0.26
CA GLN A 246 3.86 -15.33 0.64
C GLN A 246 3.23 -15.43 2.02
N ALA A 247 4.02 -15.49 3.07
CA ALA A 247 3.56 -15.38 4.44
C ALA A 247 4.48 -14.46 5.24
N GLY A 248 3.91 -13.70 6.15
CA GLY A 248 4.68 -12.76 6.95
C GLY A 248 3.82 -11.78 7.72
N TYR A 249 4.48 -10.79 8.29
CA TYR A 249 3.89 -9.65 8.98
C TYR A 249 4.24 -8.38 8.22
N ASP A 250 3.29 -7.84 7.46
CA ASP A 250 3.49 -6.67 6.59
C ASP A 250 2.13 -6.08 6.18
N LYS A 251 2.15 -5.12 5.25
CA LYS A 251 0.97 -4.47 4.67
C LYS A 251 0.74 -4.95 3.24
N ASN A 252 -0.51 -4.95 2.81
CA ASN A 252 -0.92 -5.16 1.42
C ASN A 252 -1.82 -4.00 0.98
N PHE A 253 -1.90 -3.79 -0.33
CA PHE A 253 -2.73 -2.76 -0.93
C PHE A 253 -3.44 -3.33 -2.17
N ILE A 254 -4.73 -3.06 -2.30
CA ILE A 254 -5.54 -3.48 -3.45
C ILE A 254 -6.18 -2.23 -4.06
N GLY A 255 -5.61 -1.71 -5.16
CA GLY A 255 -6.11 -0.52 -5.82
C GLY A 255 -5.14 0.10 -6.80
N ASN A 256 -5.64 1.04 -7.60
CA ASN A 256 -4.87 1.81 -8.58
C ASN A 256 -4.74 3.29 -8.19
N GLY A 257 -5.47 3.70 -7.17
CA GLY A 257 -5.53 5.06 -6.66
C GLY A 257 -4.44 5.42 -5.67
N TYR A 258 -4.50 6.67 -5.21
CA TYR A 258 -3.77 7.15 -4.05
C TYR A 258 -4.37 6.55 -2.76
N ARG A 259 -5.70 6.44 -2.72
CA ARG A 259 -6.47 5.72 -1.70
C ARG A 259 -6.94 4.36 -2.24
N SER A 260 -7.45 3.54 -1.36
CA SER A 260 -8.21 2.34 -1.72
C SER A 260 -9.46 2.22 -0.88
N LEU A 261 -10.55 1.78 -1.51
CA LEU A 261 -11.79 1.42 -0.82
C LEU A 261 -11.83 -0.07 -0.47
N PHE A 262 -10.88 -0.88 -0.96
CA PHE A 262 -10.80 -2.30 -0.66
C PHE A 262 -9.84 -2.58 0.50
N LEU A 263 -8.55 -2.45 0.28
CA LEU A 263 -7.52 -2.63 1.29
C LEU A 263 -6.42 -1.61 1.07
N SER A 264 -6.06 -0.85 2.09
CA SER A 264 -4.99 0.13 2.05
C SER A 264 -3.83 -0.22 2.99
N ASP A 265 -2.73 0.46 2.81
CA ASP A 265 -1.53 0.40 3.65
C ASP A 265 -1.52 1.45 4.78
N PHE A 266 -2.65 2.14 4.99
CA PHE A 266 -2.78 3.18 6.02
C PHE A 266 -2.64 2.62 7.43
N GLY A 267 -3.33 1.50 7.74
CA GLY A 267 -3.34 0.90 9.07
C GLY A 267 -2.01 0.25 9.46
N ASN A 268 -1.99 -0.42 10.61
CA ASN A 268 -0.84 -1.22 11.05
C ASN A 268 -0.61 -2.44 10.16
N SER A 269 0.61 -3.00 10.20
CA SER A 269 0.93 -4.31 9.64
C SER A 269 0.18 -5.43 10.35
N TYR A 270 -0.05 -6.53 9.67
CA TYR A 270 -0.77 -7.72 10.17
C TYR A 270 -0.09 -9.01 9.71
N LEU A 271 -0.30 -10.08 10.47
CA LEU A 271 0.10 -11.42 10.05
C LEU A 271 -0.79 -11.85 8.88
N PHE A 272 -0.18 -12.35 7.81
CA PHE A 272 -0.92 -12.80 6.65
C PHE A 272 -0.32 -14.03 5.96
N VAL A 273 -1.18 -14.73 5.25
CA VAL A 273 -0.85 -15.71 4.23
C VAL A 273 -1.50 -15.26 2.92
N LYS A 274 -0.72 -15.20 1.86
CA LYS A 274 -1.16 -14.76 0.54
C LYS A 274 -0.77 -15.78 -0.53
N ILE A 275 -1.74 -16.15 -1.34
CA ILE A 275 -1.55 -16.99 -2.52
C ILE A 275 -1.92 -16.16 -3.74
N ASN A 276 -1.00 -16.01 -4.68
CA ASN A 276 -1.23 -15.29 -5.92
C ASN A 276 -1.06 -16.24 -7.10
N THR A 277 -2.16 -16.48 -7.82
CA THR A 277 -2.20 -17.32 -9.02
C THR A 277 -2.33 -16.44 -10.25
N ARG A 278 -1.33 -16.51 -11.14
CA ARG A 278 -1.30 -15.73 -12.36
C ARG A 278 -1.19 -16.65 -13.57
N ILE A 279 -2.25 -16.71 -14.35
CA ILE A 279 -2.34 -17.58 -15.52
C ILE A 279 -3.07 -16.89 -16.65
N TRP A 280 -2.52 -16.95 -17.86
CA TRP A 280 -3.08 -16.33 -19.07
C TRP A 280 -3.39 -14.84 -18.84
N LYS A 281 -4.66 -14.42 -18.94
CA LYS A 281 -5.13 -13.04 -18.73
C LYS A 281 -5.68 -12.79 -17.32
N ILE A 282 -5.52 -13.73 -16.40
CA ILE A 282 -6.12 -13.72 -15.07
C ILE A 282 -5.02 -13.62 -14.01
N ASN A 283 -5.26 -12.78 -13.02
CA ASN A 283 -4.51 -12.70 -11.78
C ASN A 283 -5.47 -12.85 -10.60
N TYR A 284 -5.28 -13.87 -9.78
CA TYR A 284 -6.15 -14.20 -8.66
C TYR A 284 -5.34 -14.23 -7.36
N GLN A 285 -5.72 -13.40 -6.41
CA GLN A 285 -5.12 -13.33 -5.08
C GLN A 285 -6.10 -13.82 -4.02
N ASN A 286 -5.64 -14.73 -3.17
CA ASN A 286 -6.25 -15.08 -1.90
C ASN A 286 -5.38 -14.49 -0.78
N LEU A 287 -5.97 -13.77 0.17
CA LEU A 287 -5.28 -13.13 1.28
C LEU A 287 -6.02 -13.44 2.58
N PHE A 288 -5.34 -14.11 3.49
CA PHE A 288 -5.85 -14.46 4.81
C PHE A 288 -5.07 -13.68 5.86
N MET A 289 -5.77 -13.05 6.80
CA MET A 289 -5.16 -12.13 7.77
C MET A 289 -5.62 -12.41 9.20
N GLU A 290 -4.71 -12.25 10.14
CA GLU A 290 -5.02 -12.12 11.56
C GLU A 290 -4.98 -10.64 11.95
N LEU A 291 -6.04 -10.14 12.55
CA LEU A 291 -6.28 -8.74 12.87
C LEU A 291 -6.62 -8.58 14.35
N MET A 292 -6.54 -7.35 14.85
CA MET A 292 -6.99 -6.96 16.20
C MET A 292 -8.25 -6.11 16.09
N PRO A 293 -9.33 -6.42 16.85
CA PRO A 293 -10.59 -5.67 16.76
C PRO A 293 -10.43 -4.24 17.30
N GLN A 294 -9.93 -4.10 18.50
CA GLN A 294 -9.63 -2.82 19.14
C GLN A 294 -8.36 -2.99 19.97
N PHE A 295 -7.57 -1.93 20.01
CA PHE A 295 -6.39 -1.87 20.85
C PHE A 295 -6.73 -1.06 22.11
N THR A 296 -6.75 -1.74 23.27
CA THR A 296 -6.83 -1.11 24.58
C THR A 296 -5.50 -1.28 25.27
N LYS A 297 -4.94 -0.19 25.80
CA LYS A 297 -3.72 -0.25 26.61
C LYS A 297 -4.07 -0.68 28.02
N HIS A 298 -4.24 -1.96 28.25
CA HIS A 298 -4.46 -2.51 29.57
C HIS A 298 -3.40 -3.56 29.88
N GLY A 299 -2.37 -3.18 30.64
CA GLY A 299 -1.43 -4.09 31.27
C GLY A 299 -0.82 -5.15 30.35
N ASP A 300 -0.65 -6.35 30.88
CA ASP A 300 -0.10 -7.52 30.18
C ASP A 300 -1.21 -8.48 29.71
N GLU A 301 -2.37 -7.96 29.32
CA GLU A 301 -3.50 -8.75 28.84
C GLU A 301 -3.33 -9.12 27.36
N LEU A 302 -3.70 -10.35 27.01
CA LEU A 302 -3.77 -10.81 25.63
C LEU A 302 -4.91 -10.10 24.90
N LEU A 303 -4.59 -9.41 23.83
CA LEU A 303 -5.58 -8.74 22.98
C LEU A 303 -6.43 -9.77 22.21
N ASP A 304 -7.71 -9.49 22.10
CA ASP A 304 -8.61 -10.25 21.24
C ASP A 304 -8.18 -10.21 19.79
N ARG A 305 -8.52 -11.27 19.06
CA ARG A 305 -8.21 -11.44 17.66
C ARG A 305 -9.47 -11.57 16.83
N LYS A 306 -9.39 -11.06 15.64
CA LYS A 306 -10.33 -11.31 14.54
C LYS A 306 -9.56 -11.67 13.28
N TYR A 307 -10.26 -12.09 12.27
CA TYR A 307 -9.64 -12.60 11.05
C TYR A 307 -10.32 -12.00 9.83
N ALA A 308 -9.61 -12.04 8.71
CA ALA A 308 -10.17 -11.68 7.42
C ALA A 308 -9.72 -12.68 6.36
N ALA A 309 -10.63 -12.96 5.44
CA ALA A 309 -10.35 -13.61 4.18
C ALA A 309 -10.75 -12.68 3.04
N MET A 310 -9.86 -12.45 2.09
CA MET A 310 -10.10 -11.55 0.95
C MET A 310 -9.66 -12.21 -0.35
N HIS A 311 -10.46 -12.01 -1.37
CA HIS A 311 -10.17 -12.43 -2.74
C HIS A 311 -10.15 -11.22 -3.67
N HIS A 312 -9.22 -11.21 -4.61
CA HIS A 312 -9.22 -10.28 -5.72
C HIS A 312 -8.92 -11.02 -7.01
N LEU A 313 -9.89 -11.05 -7.90
CA LEU A 313 -9.81 -11.69 -9.21
C LEU A 313 -9.78 -10.61 -10.27
N SER A 314 -8.67 -10.41 -10.97
CA SER A 314 -8.59 -9.47 -12.07
C SER A 314 -8.29 -10.14 -13.40
N MET A 315 -8.81 -9.54 -14.47
CA MET A 315 -8.63 -10.01 -15.83
C MET A 315 -8.26 -8.87 -16.76
N ASN A 316 -7.23 -9.07 -17.58
CA ASN A 316 -6.95 -8.23 -18.73
C ASN A 316 -7.97 -8.56 -19.84
N VAL A 317 -9.09 -7.83 -19.87
CA VAL A 317 -10.15 -8.00 -20.89
C VAL A 317 -9.53 -7.81 -22.28
N ASN A 318 -8.75 -6.76 -22.41
CA ASN A 318 -7.88 -6.53 -23.57
C ASN A 318 -6.54 -5.91 -23.11
N ARG A 319 -5.70 -5.46 -24.05
CA ARG A 319 -4.34 -4.99 -23.76
C ARG A 319 -4.28 -3.67 -22.99
N TRP A 320 -5.35 -2.90 -22.94
CA TRP A 320 -5.42 -1.58 -22.29
C TRP A 320 -6.41 -1.52 -21.12
N LEU A 321 -7.27 -2.54 -20.95
CA LEU A 321 -8.31 -2.59 -19.94
C LEU A 321 -8.16 -3.81 -19.04
N ASN A 322 -8.04 -3.56 -17.75
CA ASN A 322 -8.12 -4.56 -16.68
C ASN A 322 -9.39 -4.31 -15.85
N ILE A 323 -10.10 -5.37 -15.51
CA ILE A 323 -11.28 -5.36 -14.62
C ILE A 323 -11.01 -6.33 -13.48
N GLY A 324 -11.37 -5.95 -12.26
CA GLY A 324 -11.23 -6.76 -11.05
C GLY A 324 -12.56 -6.94 -10.32
N LEU A 325 -12.67 -8.09 -9.67
CA LEU A 325 -13.70 -8.40 -8.68
C LEU A 325 -13.03 -8.58 -7.32
N PHE A 326 -13.59 -7.96 -6.31
CA PHE A 326 -13.12 -8.05 -4.92
C PHE A 326 -14.21 -8.62 -4.04
N GLU A 327 -13.82 -9.44 -3.08
CA GLU A 327 -14.65 -9.77 -1.93
C GLU A 327 -13.77 -9.88 -0.69
N GLY A 328 -14.38 -9.61 0.47
CA GLY A 328 -13.72 -9.74 1.76
C GLY A 328 -14.73 -10.06 2.84
N VAL A 329 -14.34 -10.91 3.78
CA VAL A 329 -15.13 -11.21 4.98
C VAL A 329 -14.27 -10.97 6.20
N ILE A 330 -14.82 -10.20 7.16
CA ILE A 330 -14.23 -10.01 8.50
C ILE A 330 -15.05 -10.81 9.50
N PHE A 331 -14.39 -11.63 10.29
CA PHE A 331 -15.04 -12.51 11.25
C PHE A 331 -14.28 -12.65 12.56
N GLY A 332 -15.02 -12.83 13.65
CA GLY A 332 -14.50 -13.16 14.98
C GLY A 332 -15.08 -14.48 15.48
N ARG A 333 -14.26 -15.35 16.08
CA ARG A 333 -14.67 -16.64 16.62
C ARG A 333 -13.98 -16.89 17.96
N LYS A 334 -14.06 -15.92 18.90
CA LYS A 334 -13.40 -16.04 20.20
C LYS A 334 -11.93 -16.47 20.04
N ASN A 335 -11.17 -15.70 19.26
CA ASN A 335 -9.76 -15.92 18.97
C ASN A 335 -9.42 -17.20 18.17
N ARG A 336 -10.36 -17.74 17.37
CA ARG A 336 -10.12 -18.87 16.48
C ARG A 336 -10.41 -18.50 15.03
N PHE A 337 -9.55 -18.98 14.13
CA PHE A 337 -9.80 -18.89 12.68
C PHE A 337 -10.88 -19.89 12.24
N ASP A 338 -11.81 -19.45 11.42
CA ASP A 338 -12.83 -20.32 10.82
C ASP A 338 -12.30 -20.85 9.48
N PHE A 339 -11.96 -22.15 9.45
CA PHE A 339 -11.34 -22.78 8.29
C PHE A 339 -12.23 -22.84 7.05
N GLN A 340 -13.54 -22.63 7.16
CA GLN A 340 -14.43 -22.52 6.00
C GLN A 340 -14.08 -21.34 5.10
N TYR A 341 -13.51 -20.27 5.67
CA TYR A 341 -13.03 -19.10 4.93
C TYR A 341 -11.66 -19.29 4.26
N LEU A 342 -11.03 -20.47 4.35
CA LEU A 342 -9.90 -20.87 3.49
C LEU A 342 -10.34 -21.33 2.11
N ASN A 343 -11.64 -21.31 1.80
CA ASN A 343 -12.13 -21.63 0.46
C ASN A 343 -11.39 -20.76 -0.59
N PRO A 344 -10.66 -21.36 -1.54
CA PRO A 344 -9.88 -20.59 -2.51
C PRO A 344 -10.74 -20.05 -3.67
N ILE A 345 -12.04 -20.29 -3.68
CA ILE A 345 -12.95 -19.87 -4.76
C ILE A 345 -13.64 -18.59 -4.32
N ILE A 346 -13.67 -17.60 -5.21
CA ILE A 346 -14.40 -16.35 -5.00
C ILE A 346 -15.90 -16.68 -4.85
N PHE A 347 -16.51 -16.35 -3.73
CA PHE A 347 -17.90 -16.52 -3.28
C PHE A 347 -17.96 -16.70 -1.75
N LEU A 348 -17.14 -15.93 -1.02
CA LEU A 348 -17.12 -15.95 0.46
C LEU A 348 -18.49 -15.60 1.04
N ARG A 349 -19.30 -14.79 0.35
CA ARG A 349 -20.67 -14.48 0.76
C ARG A 349 -21.55 -15.72 0.87
N HIS A 350 -21.34 -16.71 0.00
CA HIS A 350 -22.05 -17.98 0.10
C HIS A 350 -21.63 -18.75 1.36
N ILE A 351 -20.32 -18.79 1.64
CA ILE A 351 -19.78 -19.43 2.85
C ILE A 351 -20.33 -18.73 4.11
N GLU A 352 -20.32 -17.40 4.13
CA GLU A 352 -20.84 -16.59 5.24
C GLU A 352 -22.33 -16.93 5.50
N GLY A 353 -23.13 -17.06 4.45
CA GLY A 353 -24.52 -17.50 4.54
C GLY A 353 -24.69 -18.90 5.12
N THR A 354 -23.79 -19.84 4.83
CA THR A 354 -23.87 -21.22 5.35
C THR A 354 -23.53 -21.32 6.84
N VAL A 355 -22.76 -20.40 7.39
CA VAL A 355 -22.42 -20.34 8.83
C VAL A 355 -23.41 -19.50 9.64
N GLY A 356 -24.52 -19.01 9.03
CA GLY A 356 -25.60 -18.28 9.71
C GLY A 356 -25.53 -16.77 9.57
N SER A 357 -24.67 -16.26 8.69
CA SER A 357 -24.53 -14.83 8.36
C SER A 357 -24.17 -13.89 9.53
N PRO A 358 -23.22 -14.23 10.41
CA PRO A 358 -22.84 -13.39 11.53
C PRO A 358 -21.71 -12.40 11.19
N ASP A 359 -21.16 -12.45 9.98
CA ASP A 359 -19.88 -11.83 9.62
C ASP A 359 -20.07 -10.63 8.67
N ASN A 360 -19.07 -9.77 8.64
CA ASN A 360 -19.09 -8.59 7.77
C ASN A 360 -18.53 -8.95 6.39
N ALA A 361 -19.40 -9.08 5.41
CA ALA A 361 -19.07 -9.45 4.04
C ALA A 361 -19.18 -8.25 3.09
N LEU A 362 -18.09 -7.94 2.40
CA LEU A 362 -17.97 -6.87 1.42
C LEU A 362 -17.71 -7.44 0.04
N ALA A 363 -18.27 -6.80 -0.98
CA ALA A 363 -18.00 -7.10 -2.38
C ALA A 363 -17.61 -5.83 -3.13
N GLY A 364 -16.85 -5.96 -4.20
CA GLY A 364 -16.43 -4.80 -4.98
C GLY A 364 -16.06 -5.14 -6.42
N ILE A 365 -16.02 -4.10 -7.21
CA ILE A 365 -15.52 -4.14 -8.58
C ILE A 365 -14.53 -3.01 -8.79
N ASP A 366 -13.47 -3.27 -9.51
CA ASP A 366 -12.52 -2.25 -9.95
C ASP A 366 -12.23 -2.35 -11.43
N PHE A 367 -11.74 -1.24 -11.98
CA PHE A 367 -11.25 -1.20 -13.33
C PHE A 367 -10.03 -0.29 -13.46
N LYS A 368 -9.26 -0.52 -14.50
CA LYS A 368 -8.14 0.30 -14.92
C LYS A 368 -8.03 0.27 -16.44
N ALA A 369 -7.96 1.47 -17.03
CA ALA A 369 -7.87 1.65 -18.47
C ALA A 369 -6.73 2.59 -18.84
N ASN A 370 -5.74 2.08 -19.61
CA ASN A 370 -4.61 2.85 -20.13
C ASN A 370 -4.93 3.36 -21.53
N VAL A 371 -4.90 4.67 -21.76
CA VAL A 371 -5.36 5.31 -22.98
C VAL A 371 -4.30 6.27 -23.54
N ALA A 372 -4.10 6.24 -24.85
CA ALA A 372 -3.26 7.18 -25.60
C ALA A 372 -1.80 7.29 -25.09
N HIS A 373 -1.27 6.24 -24.44
CA HIS A 373 0.10 6.19 -23.88
C HIS A 373 0.42 7.31 -22.87
N ARG A 374 -0.61 7.97 -22.32
CA ARG A 374 -0.47 9.11 -21.39
C ARG A 374 -1.49 9.14 -20.29
N LEU A 375 -2.63 8.52 -20.47
CA LEU A 375 -3.76 8.58 -19.54
C LEU A 375 -4.05 7.19 -18.96
N GLN A 376 -4.32 7.15 -17.67
CA GLN A 376 -4.90 5.99 -17.00
C GLN A 376 -6.14 6.44 -16.25
N PHE A 377 -7.27 5.84 -16.57
CA PHE A 377 -8.49 5.95 -15.77
C PHE A 377 -8.61 4.73 -14.89
N TYR A 378 -9.07 4.94 -13.68
CA TYR A 378 -9.28 3.85 -12.72
C TYR A 378 -10.47 4.15 -11.80
N GLY A 379 -11.03 3.12 -11.22
CA GLY A 379 -12.09 3.27 -10.23
C GLY A 379 -12.29 2.01 -9.42
N GLN A 380 -12.96 2.19 -8.27
CA GLN A 380 -13.42 1.12 -7.40
C GLN A 380 -14.86 1.42 -6.97
N MET A 381 -15.64 0.38 -6.83
CA MET A 381 -16.93 0.41 -6.15
C MET A 381 -16.90 -0.67 -5.07
N ILE A 382 -17.18 -0.29 -3.84
CA ILE A 382 -17.35 -1.20 -2.70
C ILE A 382 -18.81 -1.24 -2.29
N MET A 383 -19.30 -2.43 -1.99
CA MET A 383 -20.64 -2.70 -1.44
C MET A 383 -20.46 -3.51 -0.16
N ASP A 384 -20.96 -3.02 0.94
CA ASP A 384 -20.95 -3.69 2.23
C ASP A 384 -22.29 -4.43 2.42
N GLU A 385 -23.38 -3.70 2.44
CA GLU A 385 -24.73 -4.22 2.33
C GLU A 385 -25.56 -3.32 1.39
N PHE A 386 -26.45 -3.90 0.60
CA PHE A 386 -27.44 -3.14 -0.15
C PHE A 386 -28.68 -3.99 -0.45
N ARG A 387 -29.81 -3.31 -0.54
CA ARG A 387 -31.08 -3.91 -0.97
C ARG A 387 -31.59 -3.13 -2.17
N ILE A 388 -31.73 -3.80 -3.31
CA ILE A 388 -32.16 -3.16 -4.57
C ILE A 388 -33.48 -2.43 -4.41
N LYS A 389 -34.43 -3.00 -3.65
CA LYS A 389 -35.71 -2.35 -3.34
C LYS A 389 -35.51 -1.01 -2.65
N GLU A 390 -34.70 -0.96 -1.59
CA GLU A 390 -34.44 0.25 -0.81
C GLU A 390 -33.68 1.32 -1.64
N ILE A 391 -32.81 0.93 -2.55
CA ILE A 391 -32.14 1.90 -3.46
C ILE A 391 -33.15 2.60 -4.34
N ARG A 392 -34.14 1.88 -4.82
CA ARG A 392 -35.17 2.41 -5.71
C ARG A 392 -36.20 3.27 -4.97
N ASP A 393 -36.61 2.83 -3.79
CA ASP A 393 -37.71 3.45 -3.03
C ASP A 393 -37.20 4.59 -2.13
N ASP A 394 -36.00 4.46 -1.55
CA ASP A 394 -35.36 5.49 -0.72
C ASP A 394 -33.82 5.43 -0.80
N SER A 395 -33.23 6.31 -1.60
CA SER A 395 -31.79 6.40 -1.80
C SER A 395 -30.99 6.83 -0.56
N LYS A 396 -31.67 7.38 0.48
CA LYS A 396 -31.00 7.79 1.73
C LYS A 396 -30.98 6.71 2.79
N ASN A 397 -31.72 5.62 2.59
CA ASN A 397 -31.78 4.54 3.55
C ASN A 397 -30.36 4.03 3.93
N TRP A 398 -30.14 3.85 5.23
CA TRP A 398 -28.85 3.44 5.80
C TRP A 398 -28.34 2.07 5.29
N VAL A 399 -29.25 1.18 4.91
CA VAL A 399 -28.94 -0.16 4.38
C VAL A 399 -28.14 -0.08 3.07
N ASN A 400 -28.25 1.05 2.36
CA ASN A 400 -27.50 1.27 1.11
C ASN A 400 -26.05 1.65 1.41
N LYS A 401 -25.25 0.68 1.87
CA LYS A 401 -23.86 0.85 2.24
C LYS A 401 -22.94 0.58 1.04
N PHE A 402 -22.54 1.64 0.34
CA PHE A 402 -21.60 1.57 -0.78
C PHE A 402 -20.69 2.78 -0.86
N GLY A 403 -19.58 2.61 -1.55
CA GLY A 403 -18.62 3.67 -1.83
C GLY A 403 -18.06 3.60 -3.25
N PHE A 404 -17.64 4.76 -3.77
CA PHE A 404 -17.05 4.91 -5.09
C PHE A 404 -15.71 5.64 -5.01
N GLN A 405 -14.78 5.19 -5.82
CA GLN A 405 -13.56 5.88 -6.19
C GLN A 405 -13.51 6.02 -7.70
N LEU A 406 -13.15 7.21 -8.17
CA LEU A 406 -12.81 7.46 -9.57
C LEU A 406 -11.54 8.29 -9.61
N GLY A 407 -10.67 7.99 -10.54
CA GLY A 407 -9.44 8.73 -10.70
C GLY A 407 -8.85 8.66 -12.10
N MET A 408 -7.89 9.56 -12.33
CA MET A 408 -7.16 9.69 -13.58
C MET A 408 -5.70 10.01 -13.27
N LYS A 409 -4.77 9.39 -14.00
CA LYS A 409 -3.36 9.76 -14.06
C LYS A 409 -3.03 10.26 -15.45
N TYR A 410 -2.28 11.35 -15.55
CA TYR A 410 -1.85 11.96 -16.80
C TYR A 410 -0.33 12.12 -16.79
N VAL A 411 0.36 11.31 -17.58
CA VAL A 411 1.82 11.27 -17.70
C VAL A 411 2.28 12.23 -18.79
N ASP A 412 3.39 12.93 -18.54
CA ASP A 412 3.91 13.99 -19.41
C ASP A 412 2.81 15.02 -19.72
N ALA A 413 2.13 15.47 -18.67
CA ALA A 413 0.95 16.33 -18.78
C ALA A 413 1.26 17.62 -19.55
N PHE A 414 0.33 17.99 -20.45
CA PHE A 414 0.45 19.17 -21.30
C PHE A 414 1.74 19.20 -22.17
N ASN A 415 2.30 18.01 -22.51
CA ASN A 415 3.60 17.84 -23.18
C ASN A 415 4.82 18.33 -22.37
N ILE A 416 4.66 18.60 -21.07
CA ILE A 416 5.78 18.87 -20.16
C ILE A 416 6.37 17.52 -19.74
N LYS A 417 7.56 17.20 -20.25
CA LYS A 417 8.25 15.95 -19.96
C LYS A 417 8.44 15.77 -18.44
N ASN A 418 8.12 14.59 -17.94
CA ASN A 418 8.25 14.18 -16.54
C ASN A 418 7.37 14.97 -15.54
N LEU A 419 6.34 15.66 -16.03
CA LEU A 419 5.25 16.18 -15.21
C LEU A 419 4.09 15.18 -15.24
N ASP A 420 3.81 14.56 -14.11
CA ASP A 420 2.69 13.63 -13.97
C ASP A 420 1.65 14.21 -13.02
N LEU A 421 0.41 14.22 -13.47
CA LEU A 421 -0.74 14.67 -12.70
C LEU A 421 -1.62 13.49 -12.33
N GLN A 422 -2.24 13.55 -11.15
CA GLN A 422 -3.24 12.58 -10.71
C GLN A 422 -4.41 13.32 -10.07
N PHE A 423 -5.62 12.93 -10.45
CA PHE A 423 -6.86 13.39 -9.82
C PHE A 423 -7.63 12.18 -9.35
N GLU A 424 -8.21 12.29 -8.15
CA GLU A 424 -8.98 11.22 -7.54
C GLU A 424 -10.12 11.79 -6.72
N THR A 425 -11.27 11.12 -6.74
CA THR A 425 -12.38 11.40 -5.83
C THR A 425 -12.85 10.12 -5.17
N ASN A 426 -13.08 10.19 -3.87
CA ASN A 426 -13.57 9.11 -3.04
C ASN A 426 -14.87 9.56 -2.36
N ARG A 427 -15.90 8.74 -2.49
CA ARG A 427 -17.20 8.99 -1.88
C ARG A 427 -17.70 7.73 -1.19
N VAL A 428 -17.88 7.79 0.12
CA VAL A 428 -18.30 6.66 0.93
C VAL A 428 -19.53 7.05 1.75
N ARG A 429 -20.59 6.25 1.63
CA ARG A 429 -21.84 6.46 2.36
C ARG A 429 -21.68 6.20 3.86
N PRO A 430 -22.61 6.73 4.69
CA PRO A 430 -22.72 6.37 6.10
C PRO A 430 -22.79 4.86 6.31
N PHE A 431 -22.20 4.38 7.41
CA PHE A 431 -22.20 2.99 7.90
C PHE A 431 -21.45 1.96 7.02
N VAL A 432 -20.89 2.34 5.87
CA VAL A 432 -19.95 1.45 5.14
C VAL A 432 -18.82 1.06 6.08
N TYR A 433 -18.37 -0.20 6.03
CA TYR A 433 -17.35 -0.79 6.90
C TYR A 433 -17.77 -1.05 8.36
N SER A 434 -18.96 -0.61 8.77
CA SER A 434 -19.49 -0.88 10.11
C SER A 434 -20.37 -2.12 10.10
N HIS A 435 -20.33 -2.91 11.18
CA HIS A 435 -21.17 -4.09 11.37
C HIS A 435 -22.04 -3.96 12.63
N SER A 436 -23.00 -4.88 12.82
CA SER A 436 -23.83 -4.97 14.04
C SER A 436 -22.97 -5.35 15.26
N ASP A 437 -21.98 -6.20 15.06
CA ASP A 437 -20.92 -6.54 16.03
C ASP A 437 -19.67 -5.70 15.69
N SER A 438 -19.19 -4.92 16.66
CA SER A 438 -17.98 -4.08 16.49
C SER A 438 -16.71 -4.90 16.23
N VAL A 439 -16.66 -6.16 16.62
CA VAL A 439 -15.53 -7.06 16.30
C VAL A 439 -15.40 -7.24 14.80
N ALA A 440 -16.52 -7.38 14.07
CA ALA A 440 -16.54 -7.58 12.63
C ALA A 440 -16.41 -6.29 11.81
N ASN A 441 -16.26 -5.11 12.42
CA ASN A 441 -15.98 -3.86 11.69
C ASN A 441 -14.70 -3.97 10.87
N TYR A 442 -14.62 -3.26 9.74
CA TYR A 442 -13.51 -3.27 8.79
C TYR A 442 -12.31 -2.46 9.28
N THR A 443 -11.72 -2.89 10.40
CA THR A 443 -10.69 -2.15 11.16
C THR A 443 -9.59 -3.07 11.66
N HIS A 444 -8.44 -2.48 12.02
CA HIS A 444 -7.30 -3.15 12.64
C HIS A 444 -6.53 -2.18 13.53
N TYR A 445 -6.27 -2.53 14.80
CA TYR A 445 -5.56 -1.68 15.77
C TYR A 445 -6.10 -0.24 15.83
N ASN A 446 -7.43 -0.09 16.00
CA ASN A 446 -8.11 1.22 16.01
C ASN A 446 -7.91 2.05 14.74
N GLN A 447 -7.66 1.42 13.60
CA GLN A 447 -7.44 2.09 12.33
C GLN A 447 -8.26 1.42 11.22
N PRO A 448 -8.76 2.20 10.24
CA PRO A 448 -9.45 1.64 9.08
C PRO A 448 -8.52 0.72 8.26
N LEU A 449 -9.05 -0.38 7.74
CA LEU A 449 -8.35 -1.25 6.78
C LEU A 449 -8.38 -0.68 5.36
N ALA A 450 -9.37 0.11 5.02
CA ALA A 450 -9.51 0.76 3.72
C ALA A 450 -9.13 2.25 3.78
N HIS A 451 -10.10 3.13 3.53
CA HIS A 451 -9.87 4.56 3.46
C HIS A 451 -9.64 5.20 4.84
N PRO A 452 -8.62 6.07 5.03
CA PRO A 452 -8.32 6.68 6.34
C PRO A 452 -9.49 7.43 6.99
N LEU A 453 -10.37 8.03 6.20
CA LEU A 453 -11.55 8.74 6.70
C LEU A 453 -12.69 7.81 7.13
N GLY A 454 -12.60 6.49 6.91
CA GLY A 454 -13.66 5.53 7.22
C GLY A 454 -14.89 5.71 6.32
N ALA A 455 -16.00 6.23 6.85
CA ALA A 455 -17.26 6.38 6.12
C ALA A 455 -17.86 7.79 6.27
N ASN A 456 -19.01 8.04 5.61
CA ASN A 456 -19.76 9.29 5.67
C ASN A 456 -18.97 10.51 5.18
N PHE A 457 -18.26 10.39 4.05
CA PHE A 457 -17.41 11.46 3.52
C PHE A 457 -17.43 11.55 1.99
N GLN A 458 -16.99 12.71 1.50
CA GLN A 458 -16.56 12.96 0.13
C GLN A 458 -15.18 13.60 0.16
N GLU A 459 -14.23 13.05 -0.62
CA GLU A 459 -12.84 13.52 -0.75
C GLU A 459 -12.49 13.81 -2.21
N PHE A 460 -11.66 14.82 -2.43
CA PHE A 460 -11.06 15.16 -3.71
C PHE A 460 -9.56 15.29 -3.51
N ILE A 461 -8.78 14.67 -4.38
CA ILE A 461 -7.31 14.63 -4.33
C ILE A 461 -6.76 15.11 -5.67
N GLY A 462 -5.83 16.06 -5.63
CA GLY A 462 -4.98 16.44 -6.74
C GLY A 462 -3.52 16.22 -6.38
N ILE A 463 -2.77 15.56 -7.26
CA ILE A 463 -1.32 15.32 -7.07
C ILE A 463 -0.58 15.74 -8.32
N ALA A 464 0.54 16.43 -8.13
CA ALA A 464 1.50 16.73 -9.18
C ALA A 464 2.87 16.18 -8.78
N ARG A 465 3.50 15.46 -9.70
CA ARG A 465 4.86 14.94 -9.57
C ARG A 465 5.67 15.46 -10.74
N PHE A 466 6.77 16.14 -10.45
CA PHE A 466 7.62 16.69 -11.48
C PHE A 466 9.08 16.36 -11.20
N GLN A 467 9.72 15.75 -12.17
CA GLN A 467 11.15 15.43 -12.12
C GLN A 467 11.89 16.23 -13.20
N PRO A 468 12.33 17.47 -12.88
CA PRO A 468 12.99 18.35 -13.87
C PRO A 468 14.39 17.87 -14.26
N ALA A 469 15.04 17.10 -13.38
CA ALA A 469 16.36 16.53 -13.58
C ALA A 469 16.47 15.19 -12.82
N PRO A 470 17.41 14.29 -13.17
CA PRO A 470 17.48 12.94 -12.63
C PRO A 470 17.43 12.82 -11.10
N LYS A 471 18.02 13.78 -10.39
CA LYS A 471 18.14 13.75 -8.92
C LYS A 471 17.14 14.67 -8.19
N TRP A 472 16.30 15.39 -8.92
CA TRP A 472 15.38 16.37 -8.35
C TRP A 472 13.94 15.88 -8.50
N MET A 473 13.24 15.79 -7.41
CA MET A 473 11.83 15.40 -7.36
C MET A 473 11.02 16.50 -6.66
N ILE A 474 10.06 17.05 -7.40
CA ILE A 474 9.08 18.01 -6.89
C ILE A 474 7.75 17.29 -6.78
N TYR A 475 7.13 17.41 -5.63
CA TYR A 475 5.86 16.77 -5.32
C TYR A 475 4.90 17.79 -4.70
N ALA A 476 3.68 17.82 -5.20
CA ALA A 476 2.60 18.60 -4.61
C ALA A 476 1.35 17.74 -4.50
N ARG A 477 0.59 17.91 -3.42
CA ARG A 477 -0.68 17.22 -3.18
C ARG A 477 -1.65 18.17 -2.50
N ALA A 478 -2.89 18.21 -2.98
CA ALA A 478 -4.00 18.91 -2.35
C ALA A 478 -5.13 17.90 -2.10
N ILE A 479 -5.59 17.82 -0.87
CA ILE A 479 -6.73 17.00 -0.46
C ILE A 479 -7.77 17.91 0.15
N TYR A 480 -8.98 17.87 -0.40
CA TYR A 480 -10.14 18.50 0.20
C TYR A 480 -11.19 17.45 0.51
N TYR A 481 -11.68 17.43 1.73
CA TYR A 481 -12.80 16.57 2.09
C TYR A 481 -13.83 17.28 2.98
N TYR A 482 -15.05 16.75 2.95
CA TYR A 482 -16.01 16.94 4.02
C TYR A 482 -16.47 15.58 4.54
N LYS A 483 -16.73 15.52 5.83
CA LYS A 483 -17.16 14.31 6.54
C LYS A 483 -18.24 14.67 7.55
N GLY A 484 -19.21 13.77 7.76
CA GLY A 484 -20.17 13.86 8.84
C GLY A 484 -19.68 13.11 10.06
N LEU A 485 -19.64 13.77 11.20
CA LEU A 485 -19.38 13.18 12.50
C LEU A 485 -20.67 12.91 13.25
N ASP A 486 -20.59 12.08 14.28
CA ASP A 486 -21.69 11.87 15.21
C ASP A 486 -22.07 13.17 15.90
N SER A 487 -23.34 13.37 16.17
CA SER A 487 -23.85 14.59 16.77
C SER A 487 -24.95 14.30 17.77
N LEU A 488 -24.97 15.02 18.89
CA LEU A 488 -25.98 14.91 19.96
C LEU A 488 -26.25 13.47 20.43
N GLY A 489 -25.19 12.66 20.52
CA GLY A 489 -25.27 11.26 20.94
C GLY A 489 -25.78 10.29 19.86
N THR A 490 -26.14 10.77 18.67
CA THR A 490 -26.60 9.96 17.54
C THR A 490 -25.44 9.54 16.65
N ASN A 491 -25.43 8.25 16.29
CA ASN A 491 -24.49 7.70 15.32
C ASN A 491 -24.93 8.01 13.90
N PHE A 492 -24.15 8.82 13.18
CA PHE A 492 -24.35 9.17 11.77
C PHE A 492 -23.51 8.34 10.79
N GLY A 493 -22.90 7.25 11.27
CA GLY A 493 -22.16 6.30 10.45
C GLY A 493 -20.83 6.80 9.89
N GLY A 494 -20.26 7.86 10.47
CA GLY A 494 -18.93 8.36 10.15
C GLY A 494 -17.82 7.63 10.92
N ASN A 495 -18.14 7.12 12.11
CA ASN A 495 -17.23 6.37 12.95
C ASN A 495 -17.45 4.86 12.75
N ILE A 496 -16.57 4.23 11.96
CA ILE A 496 -16.67 2.82 11.61
C ILE A 496 -16.31 1.86 12.76
N PHE A 497 -15.86 2.36 13.91
CA PHE A 497 -15.61 1.55 15.12
C PHE A 497 -16.90 1.32 15.91
N LYS A 498 -17.95 2.09 15.64
CA LYS A 498 -19.26 1.93 16.28
C LYS A 498 -20.15 0.97 15.49
N PRO A 499 -20.88 0.07 16.17
CA PRO A 499 -21.87 -0.77 15.49
C PRO A 499 -22.98 0.07 14.86
N TYR A 500 -23.46 -0.31 13.70
CA TYR A 500 -24.53 0.41 13.02
C TYR A 500 -25.89 0.32 13.75
N VAL A 501 -26.05 -0.65 14.65
CA VAL A 501 -27.27 -0.80 15.47
C VAL A 501 -27.48 0.37 16.44
N THR A 502 -26.44 1.17 16.72
CA THR A 502 -26.55 2.37 17.58
C THR A 502 -27.06 3.62 16.86
N ARG A 503 -27.48 3.49 15.60
CA ARG A 503 -28.09 4.58 14.83
C ARG A 503 -29.48 4.93 15.33
N SER A 504 -29.91 6.15 15.10
CA SER A 504 -31.28 6.60 15.31
C SER A 504 -31.90 7.00 13.96
N GLY A 505 -32.93 6.27 13.51
CA GLY A 505 -33.59 6.52 12.22
C GLY A 505 -33.09 5.69 11.07
N THR A 506 -33.60 6.00 9.88
CA THR A 506 -33.37 5.25 8.63
C THR A 506 -32.63 6.05 7.56
N ASP A 507 -32.77 7.37 7.53
CA ASP A 507 -32.34 8.23 6.44
C ASP A 507 -31.03 8.94 6.79
N PHE A 508 -29.99 8.66 6.00
CA PHE A 508 -28.67 9.24 6.19
C PHE A 508 -28.07 9.71 4.87
N SER A 509 -27.60 10.93 4.86
CA SER A 509 -26.90 11.54 3.72
C SER A 509 -25.43 11.69 4.02
N ILE A 510 -24.59 11.69 2.99
CA ILE A 510 -23.15 11.93 3.13
C ILE A 510 -22.91 13.33 3.69
N GLY A 511 -22.08 13.42 4.74
CA GLY A 511 -21.85 14.64 5.49
C GLY A 511 -22.96 14.96 6.50
N GLY A 512 -23.91 14.02 6.74
CA GLY A 512 -24.92 14.14 7.81
C GLY A 512 -24.30 14.07 9.19
N GLY A 513 -24.98 14.63 10.19
CA GLY A 513 -24.47 14.88 11.52
C GLY A 513 -23.69 16.19 11.59
N GLU A 514 -22.68 16.27 12.45
CA GLU A 514 -21.81 17.44 12.52
C GLU A 514 -20.83 17.44 11.35
N LYS A 515 -21.00 18.39 10.44
CA LYS A 515 -20.21 18.44 9.21
C LYS A 515 -18.88 19.13 9.42
N VAL A 516 -17.79 18.40 9.21
CA VAL A 516 -16.42 18.94 9.18
C VAL A 516 -15.90 19.05 7.76
N LYS A 517 -15.00 20.03 7.53
CA LYS A 517 -14.33 20.25 6.26
C LYS A 517 -12.82 20.37 6.50
N CYS A 518 -12.04 19.79 5.63
CA CYS A 518 -10.57 19.88 5.69
C CYS A 518 -9.98 20.14 4.31
N LEU A 519 -9.03 21.06 4.26
CA LEU A 519 -8.10 21.26 3.14
C LEU A 519 -6.68 20.98 3.64
N ASN A 520 -6.01 19.98 3.06
CA ASN A 520 -4.63 19.63 3.35
C ASN A 520 -3.82 19.76 2.06
N VAL A 521 -2.92 20.75 2.02
CA VAL A 521 -2.00 20.97 0.89
C VAL A 521 -0.59 20.67 1.37
N TYR A 522 0.13 19.88 0.60
CA TYR A 522 1.53 19.54 0.85
C TYR A 522 2.35 19.74 -0.41
N ALA A 523 3.47 20.40 -0.29
CA ALA A 523 4.46 20.55 -1.35
C ALA A 523 5.85 20.19 -0.83
N SER A 524 6.68 19.57 -1.65
CA SER A 524 8.05 19.25 -1.26
C SER A 524 9.00 19.19 -2.45
N VAL A 525 10.25 19.49 -2.16
CA VAL A 525 11.39 19.29 -3.07
C VAL A 525 12.32 18.29 -2.41
N SER A 526 12.74 17.30 -3.17
CA SER A 526 13.70 16.27 -2.75
C SER A 526 14.88 16.25 -3.69
N TYR A 527 16.08 16.24 -3.15
CA TYR A 527 17.32 16.06 -3.89
C TYR A 527 17.96 14.73 -3.52
N GLU A 528 18.13 13.82 -4.48
CA GLU A 528 18.79 12.53 -4.30
C GLU A 528 20.30 12.70 -4.42
N ALA A 529 20.98 12.96 -3.30
CA ALA A 529 22.41 13.22 -3.27
C ALA A 529 23.21 11.96 -3.67
N ARG A 530 22.80 10.78 -3.20
CA ARG A 530 23.26 9.45 -3.61
C ARG A 530 22.05 8.54 -3.79
N GLU A 531 22.23 7.40 -4.40
CA GLU A 531 21.18 6.40 -4.55
C GLU A 531 20.50 6.13 -3.20
N ASN A 532 19.17 6.32 -3.15
CA ASN A 532 18.31 6.18 -1.97
C ASN A 532 18.64 7.12 -0.79
N PHE A 533 19.50 8.12 -0.95
CA PHE A 533 19.78 9.13 0.06
C PHE A 533 19.26 10.50 -0.40
N PHE A 534 18.28 11.02 0.32
CA PHE A 534 17.54 12.23 -0.03
C PHE A 534 17.72 13.34 1.00
N ILE A 535 17.74 14.57 0.51
CA ILE A 535 17.57 15.79 1.28
C ILE A 535 16.22 16.38 0.89
N ASP A 536 15.36 16.60 1.87
CA ASP A 536 13.96 17.00 1.67
C ASP A 536 13.68 18.35 2.30
N LEU A 537 12.94 19.18 1.56
CA LEU A 537 12.28 20.38 2.07
C LEU A 537 10.78 20.22 1.82
N GLY A 538 9.95 20.59 2.79
CA GLY A 538 8.51 20.43 2.70
C GLY A 538 7.73 21.59 3.30
N LEU A 539 6.57 21.85 2.73
CA LEU A 539 5.58 22.79 3.21
C LEU A 539 4.23 22.10 3.30
N MET A 540 3.56 22.16 4.45
CA MET A 540 2.20 21.67 4.63
C MET A 540 1.31 22.82 5.09
N LEU A 541 0.12 22.92 4.52
CA LEU A 541 -0.94 23.80 4.95
C LEU A 541 -2.19 22.95 5.23
N ARG A 542 -2.65 22.95 6.47
CA ARG A 542 -3.89 22.27 6.85
C ARG A 542 -4.87 23.27 7.44
N LYS A 543 -6.05 23.36 6.80
CA LYS A 543 -7.20 24.09 7.31
C LYS A 543 -8.29 23.09 7.67
N TYR A 544 -8.75 23.09 8.91
CA TYR A 544 -9.80 22.19 9.39
C TYR A 544 -10.88 23.02 10.09
N LYS A 545 -12.13 22.80 9.73
CA LYS A 545 -13.28 23.51 10.30
C LYS A 545 -14.43 22.55 10.60
N GLY A 546 -14.93 22.61 11.82
CA GLY A 546 -16.05 21.82 12.35
C GLY A 546 -15.72 21.18 13.69
N ASN A 547 -16.72 20.65 14.39
CA ASN A 547 -16.58 20.04 15.72
C ASN A 547 -15.94 21.01 16.75
N GLY A 548 -16.38 22.27 16.75
CA GLY A 548 -15.82 23.30 17.63
C GLY A 548 -14.38 23.72 17.32
N ILE A 549 -13.76 23.18 16.25
CA ILE A 549 -12.39 23.48 15.84
C ILE A 549 -12.41 24.34 14.57
N ASP A 550 -11.66 25.43 14.57
CA ASP A 550 -11.32 26.20 13.38
C ASP A 550 -9.79 26.42 13.40
N SER A 551 -9.07 25.64 12.65
CA SER A 551 -7.60 25.63 12.68
C SER A 551 -6.99 25.88 11.30
N ASN A 552 -5.88 26.61 11.28
CA ASN A 552 -5.08 26.88 10.09
C ASN A 552 -3.59 26.69 10.45
N ASN A 553 -3.07 25.49 10.19
CA ASN A 553 -1.76 25.05 10.67
C ASN A 553 -0.76 24.90 9.52
N PRO A 554 -0.09 25.98 9.11
CA PRO A 554 1.06 25.88 8.21
C PRO A 554 2.26 25.27 8.96
N MET A 555 2.98 24.39 8.27
CA MET A 555 4.17 23.71 8.76
C MET A 555 5.25 23.68 7.69
N VAL A 556 6.46 24.05 8.05
CA VAL A 556 7.66 23.93 7.21
C VAL A 556 8.53 22.83 7.78
N SER A 557 9.07 21.96 6.92
CA SER A 557 9.92 20.84 7.31
C SER A 557 11.19 20.76 6.49
N ALA A 558 12.25 20.27 7.11
CA ALA A 558 13.50 19.90 6.45
C ALA A 558 14.01 18.58 7.03
N GLY A 559 14.61 17.75 6.21
CA GLY A 559 15.08 16.45 6.68
C GLY A 559 16.01 15.74 5.69
N ILE A 560 16.55 14.63 6.18
CA ILE A 560 17.33 13.66 5.40
C ILE A 560 16.72 12.29 5.59
N ARG A 561 16.73 11.48 4.55
CA ARG A 561 16.29 10.08 4.63
C ARG A 561 17.15 9.18 3.75
N LEU A 562 17.36 7.98 4.23
CA LEU A 562 18.15 6.93 3.57
C LEU A 562 17.35 5.62 3.59
N ASN A 563 17.14 5.03 2.42
CA ASN A 563 16.45 3.74 2.24
C ASN A 563 15.04 3.66 2.86
N ILE A 564 14.36 4.79 3.02
CA ILE A 564 12.99 4.89 3.51
C ILE A 564 12.24 6.01 2.76
N TRP A 565 10.93 5.87 2.60
CA TRP A 565 10.09 6.90 2.00
C TRP A 565 9.64 7.95 3.02
N LYS A 566 8.94 8.96 2.54
CA LYS A 566 8.42 10.05 3.39
C LYS A 566 7.23 9.60 4.23
N ARG A 567 7.19 10.03 5.48
CA ARG A 567 6.00 9.95 6.32
C ARG A 567 4.94 10.94 5.82
N ASN A 568 3.71 10.48 5.58
CA ASN A 568 2.59 11.32 5.16
C ASN A 568 1.67 11.64 6.34
N TYR A 569 1.14 12.90 6.38
CA TYR A 569 0.18 13.38 7.38
C TYR A 569 -1.08 13.91 6.68
N ASP A 570 -1.76 13.04 5.96
CA ASP A 570 -2.77 13.37 4.96
C ASP A 570 -4.16 12.76 5.23
N TYR A 571 -4.43 12.45 6.45
CA TYR A 571 -5.67 11.87 6.96
C TYR A 571 -6.46 12.85 7.83
#